data_5dcd22dd8d478f4d339488595d2f2a94
#
_entry.id   5dcd22dd8d478f4d339488595d2f2a94
#
_cell.length_a   1.000
_cell.length_b   1.000
_cell.length_c   1.000
_cell.angle_alpha   90.00
_cell.angle_beta   90.00
_cell.angle_gamma   90.00
#
_symmetry.space_group_name_H-M   'P 1'
#
loop_
_entity.id
_entity.type
_entity.pdbx_description
1 polymer ?
#
loop_
_entity_poly.entity_id
_entity_poly.type
_entity_poly.pdbx_seq_one_letter_code
_entity_poly.pdbx_strand_id
1 'polypeptide(L)'
;MDIVKEILDIINDEIFQHSVITTDKLCFEEAVREACEKNYCGCYNKCWTCPPACGEIDKLQKKLTSYKNMFIFTTVHTLEDSFDLDGMRSAHISHDRTTDKIKELCQRHGATLLGAGSCTICEKCAFPDAPCRFPEKAIVSIEACGVNVMTLSKSAGINYINGTDTVTYFSAVLYN
;
A
#
# COMPACT_ATOMS: atom_id res chain seq x y z
N MET A 1 5.70 10.17 -21.60
CA MET A 1 6.26 10.81 -20.41
C MET A 1 6.60 9.73 -19.41
N ASP A 2 7.65 9.90 -18.63
CA ASP A 2 8.10 8.92 -17.63
C ASP A 2 7.29 9.10 -16.36
N ILE A 3 6.40 8.16 -16.07
CA ILE A 3 5.51 8.20 -14.90
C ILE A 3 6.29 8.35 -13.59
N VAL A 4 7.47 7.70 -13.47
CA VAL A 4 8.29 7.77 -12.25
C VAL A 4 8.79 9.19 -12.03
N LYS A 5 9.24 9.87 -13.09
CA LYS A 5 9.66 11.27 -12.99
C LYS A 5 8.50 12.17 -12.56
N GLU A 6 7.32 12.00 -13.15
CA GLU A 6 6.14 12.79 -12.77
C GLU A 6 5.72 12.52 -11.32
N ILE A 7 5.83 11.28 -10.84
CA ILE A 7 5.59 10.93 -9.43
C ILE A 7 6.59 11.66 -8.52
N LEU A 8 7.88 11.57 -8.84
CA LEU A 8 8.93 12.20 -8.03
C LEU A 8 8.80 13.74 -8.02
N ASP A 9 8.38 14.34 -9.13
CA ASP A 9 8.09 15.79 -9.17
C ASP A 9 6.99 16.22 -8.17
N ILE A 10 6.12 15.27 -7.75
CA ILE A 10 5.01 15.55 -6.82
C ILE A 10 5.37 15.21 -5.37
N ILE A 11 6.02 14.05 -5.11
CA ILE A 11 6.15 13.51 -3.75
C ILE A 11 7.59 13.31 -3.28
N ASN A 12 8.63 13.65 -4.05
CA ASN A 12 10.03 13.36 -3.70
C ASN A 12 10.42 13.85 -2.31
N ASP A 13 9.95 15.01 -1.89
CA ASP A 13 10.28 15.60 -0.59
C ASP A 13 9.53 14.97 0.59
N GLU A 14 8.58 14.08 0.32
CA GLU A 14 7.74 13.40 1.32
C GLU A 14 8.09 11.93 1.51
N ILE A 15 8.86 11.36 0.60
CA ILE A 15 9.25 9.94 0.63
C ILE A 15 10.65 9.78 1.20
N PHE A 16 10.90 8.64 1.85
CA PHE A 16 12.18 8.35 2.48
C PHE A 16 13.10 7.52 1.58
N GLN A 17 12.59 6.46 0.99
CA GLN A 17 13.29 5.62 0.02
C GLN A 17 12.36 5.27 -1.13
N HIS A 18 12.93 5.06 -2.30
CA HIS A 18 12.20 4.55 -3.46
C HIS A 18 13.09 3.68 -4.35
N SER A 19 12.47 2.85 -5.17
CA SER A 19 13.15 2.00 -6.15
C SER A 19 12.20 1.68 -7.30
N VAL A 20 12.79 1.39 -8.46
CA VAL A 20 12.06 0.83 -9.61
C VAL A 20 12.55 -0.59 -9.82
N ILE A 21 11.63 -1.54 -9.82
CA ILE A 21 11.89 -2.96 -10.06
C ILE A 21 10.86 -3.52 -11.04
N THR A 22 11.08 -4.70 -11.53
CA THR A 22 10.14 -5.41 -12.39
C THR A 22 9.13 -6.21 -11.55
N THR A 23 7.93 -6.42 -12.08
CA THR A 23 6.84 -7.10 -11.36
C THR A 23 7.07 -8.60 -11.14
N ASP A 24 8.06 -9.20 -11.81
CA ASP A 24 8.52 -10.57 -11.52
C ASP A 24 9.13 -10.73 -10.11
N LYS A 25 9.44 -9.62 -9.44
CA LYS A 25 9.91 -9.59 -8.04
C LYS A 25 8.76 -9.59 -7.01
N LEU A 26 7.51 -9.52 -7.46
CA LEU A 26 6.36 -9.68 -6.56
C LEU A 26 6.37 -11.08 -5.96
N CYS A 27 6.43 -11.16 -4.64
CA CYS A 27 6.39 -12.41 -3.90
C CYS A 27 5.01 -12.56 -3.25
N PHE A 28 4.17 -13.39 -3.84
CA PHE A 28 2.86 -13.70 -3.29
C PHE A 28 2.97 -14.89 -2.35
N GLU A 29 2.50 -14.73 -1.14
CA GLU A 29 2.55 -15.74 -0.10
C GLU A 29 1.17 -15.90 0.55
N GLU A 30 0.68 -17.13 0.63
CA GLU A 30 -0.58 -17.45 1.30
C GLU A 30 -0.57 -16.99 2.77
N ALA A 31 0.57 -17.14 3.44
CA ALA A 31 0.78 -16.70 4.82
C ALA A 31 0.46 -15.20 5.04
N VAL A 32 0.60 -14.35 4.04
CA VAL A 32 0.24 -12.92 4.13
C VAL A 32 -1.27 -12.76 4.22
N ARG A 33 -2.04 -13.53 3.43
CA ARG A 33 -3.52 -13.51 3.52
C ARG A 33 -4.01 -14.16 4.80
N GLU A 34 -3.40 -15.25 5.25
CA GLU A 34 -3.69 -15.87 6.55
C GLU A 34 -3.43 -14.89 7.71
N ALA A 35 -2.38 -14.05 7.62
CA ALA A 35 -2.13 -12.99 8.60
C ALA A 35 -3.26 -11.96 8.64
N CYS A 36 -3.83 -11.59 7.49
CA CYS A 36 -5.02 -10.74 7.43
C CYS A 36 -6.23 -11.43 8.10
N GLU A 37 -6.42 -12.74 7.89
CA GLU A 37 -7.53 -13.52 8.47
C GLU A 37 -7.44 -13.61 9.99
N LYS A 38 -6.23 -13.61 10.58
CA LYS A 38 -6.02 -13.52 12.03
C LYS A 38 -6.53 -12.21 12.62
N ASN A 39 -6.75 -11.21 11.77
CA ASN A 39 -7.43 -9.94 12.09
C ASN A 39 -6.82 -9.14 13.25
N TYR A 40 -5.50 -9.18 13.41
CA TYR A 40 -4.82 -8.39 14.46
C TYR A 40 -5.00 -6.88 14.27
N CYS A 41 -5.13 -6.41 13.02
CA CYS A 41 -5.42 -5.00 12.71
C CYS A 41 -6.89 -4.61 12.89
N GLY A 42 -7.79 -5.58 13.08
CA GLY A 42 -9.23 -5.35 13.26
C GLY A 42 -10.02 -5.00 11.99
N CYS A 43 -9.41 -5.03 10.80
CA CYS A 43 -10.01 -4.57 9.54
C CYS A 43 -10.44 -5.69 8.58
N TYR A 44 -10.05 -6.94 8.86
CA TYR A 44 -10.50 -8.09 8.07
C TYR A 44 -12.01 -8.21 8.08
N ASN A 45 -12.60 -8.41 6.90
CA ASN A 45 -14.07 -8.50 6.70
C ASN A 45 -14.85 -7.29 7.27
N LYS A 46 -14.23 -6.09 7.28
CA LYS A 46 -14.86 -4.85 7.77
C LYS A 46 -14.63 -3.65 6.85
N CYS A 47 -13.87 -3.82 5.77
CA CYS A 47 -13.47 -2.74 4.89
C CYS A 47 -13.43 -3.22 3.43
N TRP A 48 -13.89 -2.39 2.48
CA TRP A 48 -13.90 -2.68 1.05
C TRP A 48 -12.49 -2.89 0.46
N THR A 49 -11.46 -2.32 1.07
CA THR A 49 -10.06 -2.46 0.64
C THR A 49 -9.31 -3.60 1.32
N CYS A 50 -9.98 -4.30 2.24
CA CYS A 50 -9.40 -5.42 2.98
C CYS A 50 -9.98 -6.76 2.55
N PRO A 51 -9.29 -7.89 2.78
CA PRO A 51 -9.84 -9.20 2.54
C PRO A 51 -11.08 -9.50 3.39
N PRO A 52 -12.05 -10.26 2.89
CA PRO A 52 -12.16 -10.82 1.54
C PRO A 52 -12.68 -9.82 0.50
N ALA A 53 -13.18 -8.65 0.91
CA ALA A 53 -13.90 -7.70 0.06
C ALA A 53 -13.05 -7.10 -1.07
N CYS A 54 -11.74 -6.95 -0.88
CA CYS A 54 -10.83 -6.42 -1.90
C CYS A 54 -10.64 -7.36 -3.11
N GLY A 55 -11.11 -8.59 -3.02
CA GLY A 55 -11.12 -9.58 -4.11
C GLY A 55 -10.28 -10.82 -3.84
N GLU A 56 -10.48 -11.80 -4.74
CA GLU A 56 -9.77 -13.09 -4.71
C GLU A 56 -8.28 -12.89 -5.03
N ILE A 57 -7.42 -13.61 -4.30
CA ILE A 57 -5.97 -13.48 -4.42
C ILE A 57 -5.48 -13.77 -5.84
N ASP A 58 -5.99 -14.81 -6.49
CA ASP A 58 -5.59 -15.21 -7.84
C ASP A 58 -5.89 -14.12 -8.88
N LYS A 59 -7.03 -13.43 -8.72
CA LYS A 59 -7.42 -12.32 -9.60
C LYS A 59 -6.52 -11.10 -9.38
N LEU A 60 -6.19 -10.81 -8.13
CA LEU A 60 -5.27 -9.72 -7.79
C LEU A 60 -3.86 -10.02 -8.30
N GLN A 61 -3.34 -11.23 -8.08
CA GLN A 61 -2.05 -11.66 -8.62
C GLN A 61 -1.98 -11.51 -10.14
N LYS A 62 -2.99 -12.06 -10.85
CA LYS A 62 -3.06 -11.97 -12.31
C LYS A 62 -3.07 -10.51 -12.79
N LYS A 63 -3.79 -9.64 -12.09
CA LYS A 63 -3.81 -8.21 -12.38
C LYS A 63 -2.43 -7.57 -12.17
N LEU A 64 -1.80 -7.80 -11.03
CA LEU A 64 -0.52 -7.15 -10.71
C LEU A 64 0.62 -7.64 -11.59
N THR A 65 0.66 -8.94 -11.92
CA THR A 65 1.66 -9.52 -12.82
C THR A 65 1.45 -9.16 -14.30
N SER A 66 0.35 -8.54 -14.67
CA SER A 66 0.13 -8.02 -16.03
C SER A 66 0.90 -6.73 -16.33
N TYR A 67 1.38 -6.04 -15.31
CA TYR A 67 2.28 -4.89 -15.45
C TYR A 67 3.73 -5.35 -15.57
N LYS A 68 4.60 -4.51 -16.16
CA LYS A 68 6.03 -4.81 -16.34
C LYS A 68 6.89 -4.25 -15.22
N ASN A 69 6.57 -3.06 -14.78
CA ASN A 69 7.38 -2.27 -13.86
C ASN A 69 6.60 -1.92 -12.59
N MET A 70 7.34 -1.72 -11.52
CA MET A 70 6.81 -1.26 -10.26
C MET A 70 7.74 -0.20 -9.65
N PHE A 71 7.20 0.99 -9.41
CA PHE A 71 7.82 2.00 -8.56
C PHE A 71 7.34 1.78 -7.14
N ILE A 72 8.26 1.49 -6.22
CA ILE A 72 7.96 1.31 -4.79
C ILE A 72 8.59 2.45 -4.00
N PHE A 73 7.88 2.97 -3.01
CA PHE A 73 8.36 4.04 -2.15
C PHE A 73 7.89 3.87 -0.71
N THR A 74 8.59 4.54 0.19
CA THR A 74 8.32 4.49 1.62
C THR A 74 8.22 5.87 2.24
N THR A 75 7.46 5.97 3.33
CA THR A 75 7.57 7.04 4.30
C THR A 75 7.98 6.45 5.65
N VAL A 76 8.75 7.20 6.43
CA VAL A 76 9.22 6.80 7.76
C VAL A 76 8.79 7.86 8.77
N HIS A 77 8.22 7.42 9.88
CA HIS A 77 7.70 8.30 10.92
C HIS A 77 8.24 7.87 12.28
N THR A 78 8.65 8.83 13.08
CA THR A 78 9.09 8.62 14.46
C THR A 78 7.87 8.43 15.38
N LEU A 79 7.98 7.50 16.30
CA LEU A 79 6.99 7.18 17.33
C LEU A 79 7.54 7.57 18.71
N GLU A 80 6.68 7.72 19.69
CA GLU A 80 7.11 7.91 21.10
C GLU A 80 7.81 6.66 21.63
N ASP A 81 7.26 5.49 21.29
CA ASP A 81 7.84 4.16 21.57
C ASP A 81 7.25 3.11 20.61
N SER A 82 7.66 1.86 20.77
CA SER A 82 7.22 0.74 19.92
C SER A 82 5.73 0.36 20.08
N PHE A 83 5.02 0.93 21.05
CA PHE A 83 3.60 0.68 21.34
C PHE A 83 2.72 1.91 21.10
N ASP A 84 3.27 2.98 20.53
CA ASP A 84 2.56 4.22 20.20
C ASP A 84 1.55 4.00 19.06
N LEU A 85 0.39 3.43 19.40
CA LEU A 85 -0.67 3.14 18.42
C LEU A 85 -1.27 4.41 17.79
N ASP A 86 -1.35 5.49 18.53
CA ASP A 86 -1.88 6.77 18.03
C ASP A 86 -0.89 7.42 17.07
N GLY A 87 0.41 7.35 17.37
CA GLY A 87 1.49 7.75 16.47
C GLY A 87 1.49 6.93 15.19
N MET A 88 1.37 5.59 15.28
CA MET A 88 1.26 4.72 14.11
C MET A 88 0.05 5.08 13.24
N ARG A 89 -1.10 5.35 13.85
CA ARG A 89 -2.32 5.75 13.12
C ARG A 89 -2.13 7.10 12.42
N SER A 90 -1.55 8.07 13.11
CA SER A 90 -1.26 9.39 12.55
C SER A 90 -0.27 9.31 11.38
N ALA A 91 0.76 8.49 11.53
CA ALA A 91 1.74 8.18 10.49
C ALA A 91 1.10 7.52 9.26
N HIS A 92 0.19 6.56 9.46
CA HIS A 92 -0.57 5.93 8.38
C HIS A 92 -1.40 6.95 7.60
N ILE A 93 -2.15 7.82 8.28
CA ILE A 93 -2.92 8.89 7.64
C ILE A 93 -1.99 9.85 6.86
N SER A 94 -0.81 10.15 7.39
CA SER A 94 0.19 10.97 6.69
C SER A 94 0.69 10.30 5.42
N HIS A 95 0.99 9.00 5.47
CA HIS A 95 1.38 8.20 4.30
C HIS A 95 0.27 8.17 3.24
N ASP A 96 -0.99 7.96 3.67
CA ASP A 96 -2.16 7.97 2.75
C ASP A 96 -2.30 9.31 2.03
N ARG A 97 -2.03 10.44 2.69
CA ARG A 97 -2.04 11.76 2.05
C ARG A 97 -0.97 11.90 0.98
N THR A 98 0.20 11.33 1.19
CA THR A 98 1.28 11.30 0.18
C THR A 98 0.85 10.45 -1.03
N THR A 99 0.28 9.27 -0.79
CA THR A 99 -0.21 8.40 -1.89
C THR A 99 -1.38 9.03 -2.66
N ASP A 100 -2.26 9.75 -1.99
CA ASP A 100 -3.42 10.39 -2.62
C ASP A 100 -3.02 11.46 -3.66
N LYS A 101 -1.88 12.14 -3.45
CA LYS A 101 -1.34 13.16 -4.37
C LYS A 101 -1.02 12.63 -5.77
N ILE A 102 -0.63 11.36 -5.88
CA ILE A 102 -0.22 10.74 -7.16
C ILE A 102 -1.34 9.91 -7.80
N LYS A 103 -2.48 9.81 -7.17
CA LYS A 103 -3.56 8.91 -7.60
C LYS A 103 -4.13 9.25 -8.97
N GLU A 104 -4.46 10.52 -9.20
CA GLU A 104 -4.96 10.98 -10.50
C GLU A 104 -3.91 10.79 -11.61
N LEU A 105 -2.62 10.99 -11.28
CA LEU A 105 -1.51 10.71 -12.18
C LEU A 105 -1.48 9.23 -12.56
N CYS A 106 -1.55 8.33 -11.59
CA CYS A 106 -1.60 6.89 -11.84
C CYS A 106 -2.79 6.49 -12.74
N GLN A 107 -3.97 7.07 -12.49
CA GLN A 107 -5.16 6.82 -13.32
C GLN A 107 -4.95 7.26 -14.77
N ARG A 108 -4.38 8.44 -14.99
CA ARG A 108 -4.09 8.95 -16.36
C ARG A 108 -3.10 8.06 -17.13
N HIS A 109 -2.16 7.44 -16.44
CA HIS A 109 -1.19 6.50 -17.02
C HIS A 109 -1.69 5.06 -17.10
N GLY A 110 -2.93 4.76 -16.66
CA GLY A 110 -3.43 3.39 -16.58
C GLY A 110 -2.64 2.50 -15.62
N ALA A 111 -1.97 3.12 -14.65
CA ALA A 111 -1.21 2.45 -13.61
C ALA A 111 -2.10 2.04 -12.42
N THR A 112 -1.67 1.01 -11.68
CA THR A 112 -2.32 0.61 -10.43
C THR A 112 -1.50 1.10 -9.25
N LEU A 113 -2.13 1.89 -8.37
CA LEU A 113 -1.56 2.33 -7.10
C LEU A 113 -1.99 1.37 -5.98
N LEU A 114 -1.02 0.87 -5.22
CA LEU A 114 -1.21 0.10 -4.00
C LEU A 114 -0.72 0.91 -2.80
N GLY A 115 -1.50 0.90 -1.72
CA GLY A 115 -1.19 1.61 -0.48
C GLY A 115 -0.68 0.69 0.62
N ALA A 116 -0.77 1.18 1.85
CA ALA A 116 -0.42 0.49 3.08
C ALA A 116 -1.65 0.33 3.98
N GLY A 117 -1.77 -0.80 4.65
CA GLY A 117 -2.80 -1.02 5.66
C GLY A 117 -4.25 -0.93 5.15
N SER A 118 -5.17 -0.59 6.03
CA SER A 118 -6.58 -0.44 5.70
C SER A 118 -6.92 0.99 5.27
N CYS A 119 -8.03 1.15 4.53
CA CYS A 119 -8.53 2.46 4.10
C CYS A 119 -8.86 3.36 5.31
N THR A 120 -8.39 4.61 5.27
CA THR A 120 -8.58 5.62 6.33
C THR A 120 -9.57 6.74 5.95
N ILE A 121 -10.23 6.66 4.79
CA ILE A 121 -11.09 7.74 4.24
C ILE A 121 -12.34 7.98 5.08
N CYS A 122 -12.96 6.89 5.58
CA CYS A 122 -14.18 6.95 6.38
C CYS A 122 -13.88 6.58 7.83
N GLU A 123 -14.47 7.28 8.80
CA GLU A 123 -14.42 6.89 10.21
C GLU A 123 -14.93 5.45 10.41
N LYS A 124 -16.01 5.10 9.71
CA LYS A 124 -16.54 3.73 9.63
C LYS A 124 -16.84 3.38 8.17
N CYS A 125 -16.25 2.28 7.69
CA CYS A 125 -16.52 1.79 6.33
C CYS A 125 -17.98 1.38 6.16
N ALA A 126 -18.52 1.57 4.95
CA ALA A 126 -19.89 1.15 4.60
C ALA A 126 -20.01 -0.38 4.42
N PHE A 127 -18.90 -1.11 4.36
CA PHE A 127 -18.89 -2.57 4.22
C PHE A 127 -19.51 -3.26 5.44
N PRO A 128 -20.29 -4.34 5.30
CA PRO A 128 -20.80 -4.91 4.03
C PRO A 128 -22.14 -4.33 3.58
N ASP A 129 -22.76 -3.45 4.38
CA ASP A 129 -24.18 -3.08 4.29
C ASP A 129 -24.48 -2.19 3.06
N ALA A 130 -23.50 -1.45 2.56
CA ALA A 130 -23.64 -0.57 1.42
C ALA A 130 -22.35 -0.48 0.59
N PRO A 131 -22.42 -0.09 -0.70
CA PRO A 131 -21.24 0.16 -1.54
C PRO A 131 -20.27 1.16 -0.91
N CYS A 132 -19.00 1.12 -1.35
CA CYS A 132 -18.01 2.11 -0.95
C CYS A 132 -18.50 3.53 -1.31
N ARG A 133 -18.42 4.47 -0.36
CA ARG A 133 -18.83 5.86 -0.57
C ARG A 133 -17.89 6.63 -1.49
N PHE A 134 -16.63 6.21 -1.53
CA PHE A 134 -15.54 6.87 -2.27
C PHE A 134 -14.69 5.84 -3.02
N PRO A 135 -15.29 5.06 -3.95
CA PRO A 135 -14.57 3.99 -4.65
C PRO A 135 -13.38 4.52 -5.46
N GLU A 136 -13.50 5.75 -5.94
CA GLU A 136 -12.45 6.44 -6.67
C GLU A 136 -11.25 6.82 -5.78
N LYS A 137 -11.45 6.90 -4.46
CA LYS A 137 -10.40 7.22 -3.48
C LYS A 137 -9.82 5.99 -2.79
N ALA A 138 -10.54 4.89 -2.76
CA ALA A 138 -10.13 3.67 -2.07
C ALA A 138 -8.90 3.05 -2.74
N ILE A 139 -7.89 2.72 -1.93
CA ILE A 139 -6.65 2.08 -2.38
C ILE A 139 -6.49 0.78 -1.60
N VAL A 140 -6.22 -0.32 -2.31
CA VAL A 140 -5.93 -1.62 -1.70
C VAL A 140 -4.46 -1.66 -1.30
N SER A 141 -4.14 -2.23 -0.15
CA SER A 141 -2.74 -2.34 0.29
C SER A 141 -1.98 -3.44 -0.44
N ILE A 142 -0.65 -3.35 -0.41
CA ILE A 142 0.24 -4.35 -0.98
C ILE A 142 -0.02 -5.72 -0.33
N GLU A 143 -0.16 -5.75 1.00
CA GLU A 143 -0.41 -6.97 1.78
C GLU A 143 -1.80 -7.56 1.51
N ALA A 144 -2.81 -6.73 1.31
CA ALA A 144 -4.15 -7.20 0.96
C ALA A 144 -4.17 -7.95 -0.38
N CYS A 145 -3.21 -7.69 -1.26
CA CYS A 145 -2.98 -8.44 -2.49
C CYS A 145 -2.21 -9.76 -2.27
N GLY A 146 -1.81 -10.09 -1.04
CA GLY A 146 -1.04 -11.29 -0.72
C GLY A 146 0.46 -11.15 -0.97
N VAL A 147 0.97 -9.95 -1.17
CA VAL A 147 2.39 -9.69 -1.42
C VAL A 147 3.14 -9.54 -0.10
N ASN A 148 4.24 -10.29 0.06
CA ASN A 148 5.13 -10.16 1.20
C ASN A 148 6.02 -8.91 1.03
N VAL A 149 5.71 -7.85 1.80
CA VAL A 149 6.40 -6.56 1.72
C VAL A 149 7.85 -6.66 2.21
N MET A 150 8.16 -7.53 3.18
CA MET A 150 9.54 -7.72 3.64
C MET A 150 10.41 -8.34 2.54
N THR A 151 9.91 -9.35 1.85
CA THR A 151 10.61 -9.97 0.70
C THR A 151 10.74 -8.97 -0.45
N LEU A 152 9.66 -8.22 -0.73
CA LEU A 152 9.63 -7.19 -1.76
C LEU A 152 10.65 -6.07 -1.48
N SER A 153 10.74 -5.59 -0.23
CA SER A 153 11.69 -4.54 0.16
C SER A 153 13.14 -4.96 -0.06
N LYS A 154 13.48 -6.21 0.26
CA LYS A 154 14.80 -6.78 -0.02
C LYS A 154 15.12 -6.81 -1.52
N SER A 155 14.16 -7.23 -2.33
CA SER A 155 14.31 -7.26 -3.79
C SER A 155 14.45 -5.85 -4.40
N ALA A 156 13.84 -4.85 -3.77
CA ALA A 156 13.93 -3.46 -4.18
C ALA A 156 15.16 -2.71 -3.64
N GLY A 157 15.92 -3.32 -2.73
CA GLY A 157 17.05 -2.66 -2.04
C GLY A 157 16.60 -1.56 -1.09
N ILE A 158 15.37 -1.67 -0.54
CA ILE A 158 14.77 -0.73 0.41
C ILE A 158 14.82 -1.33 1.82
N ASN A 159 15.15 -0.54 2.81
CA ASN A 159 15.13 -0.98 4.20
C ASN A 159 13.69 -1.13 4.69
N TYR A 160 13.37 -2.31 5.23
CA TYR A 160 12.07 -2.57 5.85
C TYR A 160 11.95 -1.90 7.23
N ILE A 161 13.04 -1.88 8.01
CA ILE A 161 13.14 -1.24 9.32
C ILE A 161 14.12 -0.08 9.22
N ASN A 162 13.74 1.10 9.72
CA ASN A 162 14.51 2.35 9.58
C ASN A 162 14.83 3.00 10.94
N GLY A 163 15.07 2.20 11.97
CA GLY A 163 15.48 2.65 13.29
C GLY A 163 14.53 2.23 14.41
N THR A 164 15.00 2.41 15.65
CA THR A 164 14.20 2.21 16.87
C THR A 164 13.11 3.28 16.91
N ASP A 165 11.94 2.91 17.43
CA ASP A 165 10.79 3.82 17.57
C ASP A 165 10.42 4.55 16.27
N THR A 166 10.44 3.80 15.15
CA THR A 166 9.96 4.25 13.86
C THR A 166 8.95 3.28 13.26
N VAL A 167 8.05 3.80 12.43
CA VAL A 167 7.20 3.00 11.56
C VAL A 167 7.47 3.37 10.10
N THR A 168 7.54 2.35 9.24
CA THR A 168 7.74 2.49 7.79
C THR A 168 6.51 2.01 7.06
N TYR A 169 5.94 2.86 6.23
CA TYR A 169 4.85 2.49 5.33
C TYR A 169 5.33 2.39 3.90
N PHE A 170 4.81 1.42 3.18
CA PHE A 170 5.16 1.10 1.80
C PHE A 170 3.97 1.32 0.88
N SER A 171 4.21 1.94 -0.26
CA SER A 171 3.27 2.00 -1.38
C SER A 171 3.97 1.65 -2.69
N ALA A 172 3.20 1.24 -3.68
CA ALA A 172 3.72 0.85 -4.98
C ALA A 172 2.81 1.32 -6.12
N VAL A 173 3.43 1.70 -7.24
CA VAL A 173 2.76 2.02 -8.50
C VAL A 173 3.21 1.02 -9.55
N LEU A 174 2.26 0.22 -10.08
CA LEU A 174 2.51 -0.76 -11.13
C LEU A 174 2.12 -0.16 -12.49
N TYR A 175 3.00 -0.26 -13.47
CA TYR A 175 2.84 0.37 -14.78
C TYR A 175 3.56 -0.39 -15.91
N ASN A 176 3.26 -0.06 -17.18
CA ASN A 176 3.86 -0.64 -18.38
C ASN A 176 4.80 0.32 -19.11
#